data_78c76195fa19fd3982dc2c23d947c9ec
#
_entry.id   78c76195fa19fd3982dc2c23d947c9ec
#
_cell.length_a   1.000
_cell.length_b   1.000
_cell.length_c   1.000
_cell.angle_alpha   90.00
_cell.angle_beta   90.00
_cell.angle_gamma   90.00
#
_symmetry.space_group_name_H-M   'P 1'
#
loop_
_entity.id
_entity.type
_entity.pdbx_description
1 polymer ?
#
loop_
_entity_poly.entity_id
_entity_poly.type
_entity_poly.pdbx_seq_one_letter_code
_entity_poly.pdbx_strand_id
1 'polypeptide(L)'
;PGEEGAAAIAEILTGAVNPSGKLAVTVAEHFEDYPSVGYFSWDKDHLEQINDYKTYGLSAEENGNRGFEKSPVTFYHEDIYAGYRYFDTFGKRVLYPFGYGLSYTSFEITGSKVKKTDNGVMVAAEVKNTGDRTGKETVQVYLSKCVSGKEEQENGLARPYQELKGFEKTSMLTPGRMENVEILIPWRELAAYDEKKAAWVIEAGEYILRVGNSSRQTSSVGKLCVEREILIEQC
;
A
#
# COMPACT_ATOMS: atom_id res chain seq x y z
N PRO A 1 6.16 -23.10 0.81
CA PRO A 1 5.25 -22.82 1.95
C PRO A 1 5.82 -23.23 3.30
N GLY A 2 7.04 -23.73 3.42
CA GLY A 2 7.64 -24.16 4.68
C GLY A 2 7.21 -25.55 5.13
N GLU A 3 7.81 -26.03 6.23
CA GLU A 3 7.64 -27.40 6.71
C GLU A 3 6.18 -27.67 7.17
N GLU A 4 5.56 -26.71 7.86
CA GLU A 4 4.19 -26.81 8.37
C GLU A 4 3.12 -26.33 7.36
N GLY A 5 3.52 -25.89 6.18
CA GLY A 5 2.60 -25.30 5.19
C GLY A 5 1.49 -26.24 4.73
N ALA A 6 1.79 -27.53 4.60
CA ALA A 6 0.80 -28.52 4.19
C ALA A 6 -0.28 -28.73 5.26
N ALA A 7 0.11 -28.77 6.55
CA ALA A 7 -0.82 -28.88 7.67
C ALA A 7 -1.74 -27.65 7.74
N ALA A 8 -1.18 -26.44 7.63
CA ALA A 8 -1.95 -25.21 7.65
C ALA A 8 -2.96 -25.13 6.49
N ILE A 9 -2.58 -25.56 5.27
CA ILE A 9 -3.49 -25.63 4.12
C ILE A 9 -4.62 -26.62 4.39
N ALA A 10 -4.31 -27.80 4.91
CA ALA A 10 -5.32 -28.81 5.23
C ALA A 10 -6.33 -28.31 6.28
N GLU A 11 -5.88 -27.65 7.33
CA GLU A 11 -6.73 -27.07 8.38
C GLU A 11 -7.68 -25.99 7.81
N ILE A 12 -7.16 -25.14 6.90
CA ILE A 12 -8.00 -24.15 6.22
C ILE A 12 -9.03 -24.86 5.32
N LEU A 13 -8.60 -25.78 4.45
CA LEU A 13 -9.50 -26.45 3.50
C LEU A 13 -10.59 -27.29 4.18
N THR A 14 -10.29 -27.86 5.33
CA THR A 14 -11.27 -28.60 6.12
C THR A 14 -12.16 -27.72 6.99
N GLY A 15 -11.86 -26.42 7.07
CA GLY A 15 -12.60 -25.47 7.90
C GLY A 15 -12.28 -25.56 9.40
N ALA A 16 -11.25 -26.29 9.78
CA ALA A 16 -10.75 -26.33 11.16
C ALA A 16 -10.20 -24.97 11.60
N VAL A 17 -9.60 -24.24 10.68
CA VAL A 17 -9.11 -22.87 10.87
C VAL A 17 -9.79 -21.93 9.87
N ASN A 18 -10.33 -20.81 10.36
CA ASN A 18 -10.83 -19.75 9.53
C ASN A 18 -9.66 -18.82 9.12
N PRO A 19 -9.33 -18.70 7.82
CA PRO A 19 -8.24 -17.84 7.37
C PRO A 19 -8.53 -16.37 7.66
N SER A 20 -7.47 -15.61 7.92
CA SER A 20 -7.55 -14.16 8.16
C SER A 20 -6.31 -13.42 7.63
N GLY A 21 -5.53 -14.08 6.78
CA GLY A 21 -4.39 -13.47 6.09
C GLY A 21 -4.86 -12.48 5.03
N LYS A 22 -4.03 -11.47 4.75
CA LYS A 22 -4.25 -10.47 3.71
C LYS A 22 -3.11 -10.51 2.71
N LEU A 23 -3.42 -10.31 1.43
CA LEU A 23 -2.41 -10.18 0.38
C LEU A 23 -1.60 -8.89 0.60
N ALA A 24 -0.29 -9.03 0.66
CA ALA A 24 0.65 -7.90 0.70
C ALA A 24 1.06 -7.43 -0.72
N VAL A 25 0.36 -7.91 -1.74
CA VAL A 25 0.58 -7.59 -3.14
C VAL A 25 -0.75 -7.40 -3.85
N THR A 26 -0.73 -6.69 -4.99
CA THR A 26 -1.84 -6.65 -5.94
C THR A 26 -1.61 -7.73 -6.99
N VAL A 27 -2.62 -8.51 -7.28
CA VAL A 27 -2.58 -9.48 -8.38
C VAL A 27 -3.28 -8.87 -9.58
N ALA A 28 -2.52 -8.53 -10.61
CA ALA A 28 -3.02 -7.98 -11.86
C ALA A 28 -3.90 -9.00 -12.63
N GLU A 29 -4.74 -8.50 -13.52
CA GLU A 29 -5.56 -9.36 -14.40
C GLU A 29 -4.67 -10.05 -15.45
N HIS A 30 -3.69 -9.31 -16.00
CA HIS A 30 -2.71 -9.83 -16.95
C HIS A 30 -1.29 -9.46 -16.51
N PHE A 31 -0.32 -10.26 -16.95
CA PHE A 31 1.10 -10.01 -16.65
C PHE A 31 1.55 -8.63 -17.19
N GLU A 32 1.06 -8.27 -18.36
CA GLU A 32 1.37 -7.01 -19.05
C GLU A 32 0.83 -5.76 -18.34
N ASP A 33 -0.07 -5.95 -17.37
CA ASP A 33 -0.61 -4.83 -16.58
C ASP A 33 0.35 -4.32 -15.50
N TYR A 34 1.39 -5.08 -15.17
CA TYR A 34 2.40 -4.62 -14.22
C TYR A 34 3.29 -3.53 -14.84
N PRO A 35 3.51 -2.39 -14.17
CA PRO A 35 4.27 -1.28 -14.75
C PRO A 35 5.72 -1.64 -15.09
N SER A 36 6.32 -2.59 -14.40
CA SER A 36 7.69 -3.03 -14.60
C SER A 36 7.90 -3.94 -15.82
N VAL A 37 6.84 -4.51 -16.41
CA VAL A 37 6.95 -5.50 -17.49
C VAL A 37 7.62 -4.92 -18.73
N GLY A 38 7.35 -3.64 -19.06
CA GLY A 38 7.98 -2.96 -20.19
C GLY A 38 9.49 -2.71 -20.01
N TYR A 39 10.02 -2.88 -18.80
CA TYR A 39 11.42 -2.62 -18.44
C TYR A 39 12.15 -3.87 -17.96
N PHE A 40 11.48 -5.02 -18.01
CA PHE A 40 12.05 -6.31 -17.65
C PHE A 40 11.90 -7.28 -18.82
N SER A 41 13.01 -7.84 -19.28
CA SER A 41 13.01 -8.85 -20.34
C SER A 41 13.63 -10.17 -19.86
N TRP A 42 12.95 -11.27 -20.18
CA TRP A 42 13.47 -12.63 -20.05
C TRP A 42 14.25 -13.07 -21.27
N ASP A 43 14.15 -12.31 -22.37
CA ASP A 43 14.84 -12.59 -23.63
C ASP A 43 16.29 -12.14 -23.52
N LYS A 44 17.22 -13.09 -23.64
CA LYS A 44 18.66 -12.82 -23.60
C LYS A 44 19.09 -11.82 -24.67
N ASP A 45 18.42 -11.81 -25.82
CA ASP A 45 18.72 -10.92 -26.92
C ASP A 45 18.26 -9.47 -26.66
N HIS A 46 17.27 -9.29 -25.76
CA HIS A 46 16.75 -7.99 -25.35
C HIS A 46 17.33 -7.48 -24.01
N LEU A 47 17.96 -8.33 -23.20
CA LEU A 47 18.64 -7.91 -21.96
C LEU A 47 19.72 -6.85 -22.23
N GLU A 48 20.35 -6.92 -23.39
CA GLU A 48 21.37 -5.96 -23.83
C GLU A 48 20.83 -4.55 -24.00
N GLN A 49 19.57 -4.41 -24.45
CA GLN A 49 18.95 -3.11 -24.73
C GLN A 49 18.37 -2.47 -23.46
N ILE A 50 17.92 -3.27 -22.51
CA ILE A 50 17.23 -2.80 -21.32
C ILE A 50 18.20 -2.58 -20.15
N ASN A 51 19.28 -3.37 -20.08
CA ASN A 51 20.20 -3.37 -18.94
C ASN A 51 21.66 -3.06 -19.34
N ASP A 52 21.88 -2.38 -20.46
CA ASP A 52 23.23 -1.95 -20.82
C ASP A 52 23.60 -0.68 -20.03
N TYR A 53 24.55 -0.83 -19.09
CA TYR A 53 25.04 0.32 -18.31
C TYR A 53 25.56 1.47 -19.15
N LYS A 54 26.04 1.22 -20.38
CA LYS A 54 26.50 2.26 -21.30
C LYS A 54 25.37 3.14 -21.83
N THR A 55 24.16 2.58 -21.96
CA THR A 55 22.96 3.34 -22.34
C THR A 55 22.64 4.43 -21.32
N TYR A 56 23.05 4.25 -20.08
CA TYR A 56 22.82 5.18 -18.97
C TYR A 56 24.06 6.01 -18.61
N GLY A 57 25.11 5.97 -19.44
CA GLY A 57 26.31 6.77 -19.24
C GLY A 57 27.22 6.31 -18.11
N LEU A 58 27.01 5.09 -17.59
CA LEU A 58 27.85 4.52 -16.54
C LEU A 58 29.09 3.83 -17.11
N SER A 59 30.22 3.90 -16.43
CA SER A 59 31.41 3.11 -16.75
C SER A 59 31.31 1.68 -16.18
N ALA A 60 32.10 0.77 -16.72
CA ALA A 60 32.19 -0.59 -16.21
C ALA A 60 32.69 -0.64 -14.74
N GLU A 61 33.51 0.34 -14.34
CA GLU A 61 34.03 0.47 -12.98
C GLU A 61 32.95 0.96 -12.02
N GLU A 62 32.17 1.98 -12.40
CA GLU A 62 31.04 2.49 -11.62
C GLU A 62 29.96 1.45 -11.39
N ASN A 63 29.83 0.51 -12.30
CA ASN A 63 28.90 -0.58 -12.20
C ASN A 63 29.47 -1.82 -11.45
N GLY A 64 30.64 -1.68 -10.84
CA GLY A 64 31.26 -2.74 -10.03
C GLY A 64 31.59 -4.00 -10.81
N ASN A 65 32.25 -3.85 -11.96
CA ASN A 65 32.58 -4.91 -12.90
C ASN A 65 33.14 -6.18 -12.20
N ARG A 66 32.28 -7.18 -12.03
CA ARG A 66 32.63 -8.49 -11.46
C ARG A 66 32.84 -9.55 -12.54
N GLY A 67 33.43 -9.15 -13.67
CA GLY A 67 33.72 -10.03 -14.77
C GLY A 67 32.60 -10.27 -15.78
N PHE A 68 31.55 -9.49 -15.73
CA PHE A 68 30.53 -9.43 -16.77
C PHE A 68 30.78 -8.22 -17.67
N GLU A 69 30.89 -8.42 -18.98
CA GLU A 69 31.00 -7.31 -19.95
C GLU A 69 29.78 -6.36 -19.87
N LYS A 70 28.66 -6.85 -19.36
CA LYS A 70 27.40 -6.13 -19.16
C LYS A 70 26.87 -6.43 -17.77
N SER A 71 26.87 -5.44 -16.91
CA SER A 71 26.28 -5.55 -15.60
C SER A 71 24.80 -5.12 -15.68
N PRO A 72 23.89 -5.85 -15.08
CA PRO A 72 22.49 -5.46 -15.09
C PRO A 72 22.30 -4.19 -14.25
N VAL A 73 21.87 -3.11 -14.90
CA VAL A 73 21.38 -1.91 -14.24
C VAL A 73 19.86 -1.99 -14.25
N THR A 74 19.24 -1.94 -13.08
CA THR A 74 17.78 -1.94 -12.97
C THR A 74 17.29 -0.52 -12.75
N PHE A 75 16.39 -0.06 -13.61
CA PHE A 75 15.71 1.22 -13.47
C PHE A 75 14.29 0.99 -12.98
N TYR A 76 13.94 1.65 -11.89
CA TYR A 76 12.60 1.64 -11.32
C TYR A 76 11.82 2.82 -11.89
N HIS A 77 11.32 2.67 -13.12
CA HIS A 77 10.56 3.72 -13.83
C HIS A 77 9.20 4.01 -13.19
N GLU A 78 8.69 3.08 -12.41
CA GLU A 78 7.42 3.21 -11.71
C GLU A 78 7.46 4.20 -10.55
N ASP A 79 8.65 4.59 -10.08
CA ASP A 79 8.85 5.54 -8.99
C ASP A 79 7.97 5.21 -7.77
N ILE A 80 7.19 6.17 -7.26
CA ILE A 80 6.26 5.97 -6.15
C ILE A 80 5.06 5.08 -6.51
N TYR A 81 4.82 4.85 -7.81
CA TYR A 81 3.65 4.10 -8.31
C TYR A 81 3.93 2.59 -8.41
N ALA A 82 4.42 2.00 -7.33
CA ALA A 82 4.62 0.55 -7.24
C ALA A 82 3.40 -0.16 -6.64
N GLY A 83 3.10 -1.37 -7.13
CA GLY A 83 2.02 -2.22 -6.62
C GLY A 83 0.65 -1.53 -6.65
N TYR A 84 -0.12 -1.62 -5.55
CA TYR A 84 -1.47 -1.04 -5.48
C TYR A 84 -1.50 0.47 -5.73
N ARG A 85 -0.42 1.20 -5.42
CA ARG A 85 -0.31 2.63 -5.69
C ARG A 85 -0.47 2.92 -7.19
N TYR A 86 0.14 2.08 -8.03
CA TYR A 86 -0.03 2.16 -9.49
C TYR A 86 -1.46 1.79 -9.90
N PHE A 87 -1.91 0.60 -9.53
CA PHE A 87 -3.20 0.07 -9.98
C PHE A 87 -4.38 0.95 -9.54
N ASP A 88 -4.33 1.50 -8.34
CA ASP A 88 -5.40 2.35 -7.80
C ASP A 88 -5.35 3.77 -8.38
N THR A 89 -4.14 4.34 -8.60
CA THR A 89 -3.98 5.68 -9.17
C THR A 89 -4.42 5.73 -10.63
N PHE A 90 -4.07 4.71 -11.41
CA PHE A 90 -4.37 4.68 -12.84
C PHE A 90 -5.64 3.88 -13.19
N GLY A 91 -6.43 3.51 -12.19
CA GLY A 91 -7.71 2.82 -12.36
C GLY A 91 -7.61 1.48 -13.09
N LYS A 92 -6.46 0.78 -12.97
CA LYS A 92 -6.24 -0.51 -13.63
C LYS A 92 -7.04 -1.62 -12.99
N ARG A 93 -7.53 -2.54 -13.80
CA ARG A 93 -8.24 -3.74 -13.30
C ARG A 93 -7.28 -4.68 -12.61
N VAL A 94 -7.77 -5.38 -11.60
CA VAL A 94 -6.98 -6.35 -10.83
C VAL A 94 -7.85 -7.56 -10.48
N LEU A 95 -7.25 -8.74 -10.41
CA LEU A 95 -7.90 -9.94 -9.92
C LEU A 95 -8.11 -9.85 -8.41
N TYR A 96 -7.05 -9.51 -7.68
CA TYR A 96 -7.10 -9.33 -6.23
C TYR A 96 -6.35 -8.05 -5.85
N PRO A 97 -7.02 -7.11 -5.15
CA PRO A 97 -6.37 -5.89 -4.69
C PRO A 97 -5.43 -6.18 -3.52
N PHE A 98 -4.53 -5.24 -3.26
CA PHE A 98 -3.72 -5.23 -2.05
C PHE A 98 -4.63 -5.25 -0.80
N GLY A 99 -4.26 -6.03 0.19
CA GLY A 99 -5.03 -6.19 1.41
C GLY A 99 -6.23 -7.14 1.31
N TYR A 100 -6.49 -7.72 0.12
CA TYR A 100 -7.56 -8.71 -0.05
C TYR A 100 -7.28 -9.97 0.79
N GLY A 101 -8.34 -10.59 1.28
CA GLY A 101 -8.27 -11.85 2.00
C GLY A 101 -9.60 -12.57 2.01
N LEU A 102 -9.54 -13.89 2.23
CA LEU A 102 -10.70 -14.74 2.35
C LEU A 102 -11.00 -15.05 3.82
N SER A 103 -12.26 -15.27 4.12
CA SER A 103 -12.74 -15.74 5.42
C SER A 103 -13.98 -16.62 5.22
N TYR A 104 -14.21 -17.53 6.13
CA TYR A 104 -15.46 -18.32 6.22
C TYR A 104 -16.57 -17.58 6.96
N THR A 105 -16.35 -16.33 7.35
CA THR A 105 -17.34 -15.43 7.92
C THR A 105 -17.31 -14.07 7.25
N SER A 106 -18.25 -13.21 7.55
CA SER A 106 -18.33 -11.85 7.01
C SER A 106 -18.13 -10.84 8.13
N PHE A 107 -17.55 -9.70 7.76
CA PHE A 107 -17.36 -8.59 8.70
C PHE A 107 -17.91 -7.30 8.11
N GLU A 108 -18.49 -6.49 8.97
CA GLU A 108 -18.83 -5.10 8.69
C GLU A 108 -17.83 -4.20 9.40
N ILE A 109 -17.22 -3.28 8.66
CA ILE A 109 -16.29 -2.30 9.20
C ILE A 109 -16.94 -0.93 9.06
N THR A 110 -17.20 -0.27 10.18
CA THR A 110 -17.72 1.10 10.22
C THR A 110 -16.67 2.02 10.80
N GLY A 111 -16.21 2.99 10.00
CA GLY A 111 -15.33 4.03 10.48
C GLY A 111 -16.07 4.97 11.39
N SER A 112 -15.52 5.26 12.56
CA SER A 112 -16.22 6.01 13.58
C SER A 112 -15.65 7.40 13.82
N LYS A 113 -14.34 7.56 13.94
CA LYS A 113 -13.74 8.84 14.35
C LYS A 113 -12.32 9.00 13.82
N VAL A 114 -12.00 10.24 13.46
CA VAL A 114 -10.66 10.72 13.20
C VAL A 114 -10.34 11.83 14.19
N LYS A 115 -9.23 11.72 14.91
CA LYS A 115 -8.80 12.70 15.92
C LYS A 115 -7.33 13.02 15.77
N LYS A 116 -7.00 14.31 15.68
CA LYS A 116 -5.61 14.77 15.80
C LYS A 116 -5.13 14.57 17.25
N THR A 117 -3.90 14.12 17.40
CA THR A 117 -3.18 13.99 18.67
C THR A 117 -1.80 14.62 18.53
N ASP A 118 -1.09 14.78 19.64
CA ASP A 118 0.28 15.32 19.62
C ASP A 118 1.23 14.41 18.80
N ASN A 119 1.00 13.10 18.81
CA ASN A 119 1.87 12.11 18.19
C ASN A 119 1.46 11.72 16.75
N GLY A 120 0.31 12.19 16.26
CA GLY A 120 -0.22 11.80 14.95
C GLY A 120 -1.73 11.91 14.84
N VAL A 121 -2.31 11.05 14.03
CA VAL A 121 -3.76 10.96 13.81
C VAL A 121 -4.27 9.62 14.30
N MET A 122 -5.21 9.65 15.24
CA MET A 122 -5.92 8.47 15.72
C MET A 122 -7.14 8.22 14.84
N VAL A 123 -7.25 7.01 14.32
CA VAL A 123 -8.40 6.54 13.55
C VAL A 123 -9.05 5.40 14.30
N ALA A 124 -10.33 5.53 14.60
CA ALA A 124 -11.11 4.48 15.23
C ALA A 124 -12.09 3.86 14.23
N ALA A 125 -12.27 2.55 14.32
CA ALA A 125 -13.23 1.79 13.55
C ALA A 125 -13.88 0.73 14.44
N GLU A 126 -15.16 0.45 14.17
CA GLU A 126 -15.87 -0.68 14.78
C GLU A 126 -15.91 -1.83 13.76
N VAL A 127 -15.56 -3.02 14.19
CA VAL A 127 -15.62 -4.24 13.40
C VAL A 127 -16.63 -5.19 14.03
N LYS A 128 -17.63 -5.59 13.24
CA LYS A 128 -18.66 -6.56 13.66
C LYS A 128 -18.55 -7.81 12.80
N ASN A 129 -18.52 -8.97 13.45
CA ASN A 129 -18.70 -10.23 12.75
C ASN A 129 -20.19 -10.42 12.43
N THR A 130 -20.55 -10.32 11.15
CA THR A 130 -21.91 -10.43 10.65
C THR A 130 -22.24 -11.82 10.09
N GLY A 131 -21.25 -12.71 10.02
CA GLY A 131 -21.46 -14.09 9.58
C GLY A 131 -21.72 -15.05 10.74
N ASP A 132 -21.65 -16.34 10.43
CA ASP A 132 -22.02 -17.44 11.31
C ASP A 132 -20.83 -18.20 11.91
N ARG A 133 -19.60 -17.82 11.55
CA ARG A 133 -18.37 -18.44 12.06
C ARG A 133 -17.49 -17.44 12.79
N THR A 134 -16.75 -17.96 13.76
CA THR A 134 -15.75 -17.16 14.46
C THR A 134 -14.57 -16.84 13.54
N GLY A 135 -14.07 -15.62 13.58
CA GLY A 135 -12.96 -15.18 12.72
C GLY A 135 -12.31 -13.89 13.20
N LYS A 136 -11.32 -13.46 12.42
CA LYS A 136 -10.59 -12.19 12.61
C LYS A 136 -10.64 -11.38 11.32
N GLU A 137 -10.67 -10.06 11.45
CA GLU A 137 -10.54 -9.15 10.31
C GLU A 137 -9.39 -8.17 10.54
N THR A 138 -8.80 -7.69 9.45
CA THR A 138 -7.75 -6.68 9.50
C THR A 138 -8.29 -5.36 8.96
N VAL A 139 -8.39 -4.37 9.85
CA VAL A 139 -8.73 -3.00 9.50
C VAL A 139 -7.50 -2.32 8.90
N GLN A 140 -7.67 -1.68 7.76
CA GLN A 140 -6.62 -0.97 7.03
C GLN A 140 -7.02 0.49 6.88
N VAL A 141 -6.10 1.41 7.17
CA VAL A 141 -6.31 2.85 7.05
C VAL A 141 -5.47 3.39 5.92
N TYR A 142 -6.13 4.01 4.97
CA TYR A 142 -5.52 4.64 3.80
C TYR A 142 -5.67 6.16 3.85
N LEU A 143 -4.66 6.86 3.37
CA LEU A 143 -4.62 8.31 3.24
C LEU A 143 -4.60 8.68 1.76
N SER A 144 -5.46 9.63 1.38
CA SER A 144 -5.46 10.28 0.08
C SER A 144 -5.30 11.79 0.28
N LYS A 145 -4.39 12.44 -0.45
CA LYS A 145 -4.36 13.92 -0.48
C LYS A 145 -5.41 14.41 -1.48
N CYS A 146 -6.24 15.37 -1.07
CA CYS A 146 -7.14 16.06 -2.00
C CYS A 146 -6.34 17.09 -2.78
N VAL A 147 -6.32 16.96 -4.10
CA VAL A 147 -5.69 17.95 -4.97
C VAL A 147 -6.76 18.92 -5.45
N SER A 148 -6.63 20.20 -5.08
CA SER A 148 -7.60 21.25 -5.40
C SER A 148 -7.01 22.22 -6.41
N GLY A 149 -7.27 21.97 -7.69
CA GLY A 149 -6.90 22.91 -8.77
C GLY A 149 -5.62 22.55 -9.50
N LYS A 150 -5.40 23.25 -10.64
CA LYS A 150 -4.29 22.96 -11.55
C LYS A 150 -2.91 23.27 -10.95
N GLU A 151 -2.82 24.33 -10.16
CA GLU A 151 -1.56 24.79 -9.58
C GLU A 151 -1.02 23.78 -8.54
N GLU A 152 -1.88 23.18 -7.72
CA GLU A 152 -1.50 22.15 -6.78
C GLU A 152 -1.17 20.83 -7.49
N GLN A 153 -1.81 20.57 -8.63
CA GLN A 153 -1.54 19.40 -9.46
C GLN A 153 -0.18 19.50 -10.19
N GLU A 154 0.25 20.71 -10.53
CA GLU A 154 1.52 20.95 -11.24
C GLU A 154 2.72 21.17 -10.32
N ASN A 155 2.50 21.77 -9.13
CA ASN A 155 3.57 22.19 -8.22
C ASN A 155 3.64 21.38 -6.91
N GLY A 156 2.60 20.57 -6.60
CA GLY A 156 2.60 19.69 -5.44
C GLY A 156 3.52 18.48 -5.61
N LEU A 157 3.80 17.80 -4.51
CA LEU A 157 4.52 16.53 -4.55
C LEU A 157 3.66 15.45 -5.23
N ALA A 158 4.29 14.63 -6.06
CA ALA A 158 3.64 13.47 -6.63
C ALA A 158 3.09 12.56 -5.52
N ARG A 159 1.83 12.18 -5.63
CA ARG A 159 1.15 11.32 -4.65
C ARG A 159 0.33 10.25 -5.36
N PRO A 160 0.35 9.02 -4.92
CA PRO A 160 -0.59 8.02 -5.40
C PRO A 160 -2.02 8.35 -4.92
N TYR A 161 -3.02 7.75 -5.55
CA TYR A 161 -4.42 7.92 -5.18
C TYR A 161 -4.66 7.71 -3.69
N GLN A 162 -4.02 6.70 -3.11
CA GLN A 162 -4.05 6.43 -1.68
C GLN A 162 -2.83 5.64 -1.22
N GLU A 163 -2.51 5.76 0.06
CA GLU A 163 -1.42 5.03 0.70
C GLU A 163 -1.88 4.40 2.01
N LEU A 164 -1.54 3.13 2.23
CA LEU A 164 -1.73 2.47 3.51
C LEU A 164 -0.84 3.16 4.56
N LYS A 165 -1.44 3.66 5.63
CA LYS A 165 -0.75 4.37 6.71
C LYS A 165 -0.81 3.65 8.05
N GLY A 166 -1.72 2.68 8.18
CA GLY A 166 -1.81 1.86 9.37
C GLY A 166 -2.77 0.70 9.19
N PHE A 167 -2.61 -0.31 9.99
CA PHE A 167 -3.53 -1.43 10.05
C PHE A 167 -3.51 -2.05 11.45
N GLU A 168 -4.62 -2.69 11.80
CA GLU A 168 -4.74 -3.45 13.05
C GLU A 168 -5.65 -4.65 12.81
N LYS A 169 -5.36 -5.75 13.46
CA LYS A 169 -6.12 -6.99 13.36
C LYS A 169 -6.95 -7.20 14.62
N THR A 170 -8.23 -7.50 14.46
CA THR A 170 -9.12 -7.79 15.59
C THR A 170 -8.67 -9.03 16.36
N SER A 171 -9.11 -9.12 17.58
CA SER A 171 -9.19 -10.38 18.31
C SER A 171 -10.12 -11.38 17.61
N MET A 172 -10.28 -12.56 18.16
CA MET A 172 -11.20 -13.57 17.65
C MET A 172 -12.65 -13.15 17.93
N LEU A 173 -13.41 -12.81 16.89
CA LEU A 173 -14.80 -12.38 16.99
C LEU A 173 -15.75 -13.55 16.70
N THR A 174 -16.56 -13.91 17.69
CA THR A 174 -17.69 -14.85 17.49
C THR A 174 -18.83 -14.17 16.73
N PRO A 175 -19.76 -14.91 16.11
CA PRO A 175 -20.92 -14.35 15.43
C PRO A 175 -21.66 -13.27 16.24
N GLY A 176 -21.92 -12.12 15.60
CA GLY A 176 -22.59 -10.98 16.22
C GLY A 176 -21.73 -10.10 17.13
N ARG A 177 -20.52 -10.52 17.49
CA ARG A 177 -19.61 -9.73 18.35
C ARG A 177 -19.00 -8.57 17.59
N MET A 178 -18.71 -7.53 18.34
CA MET A 178 -18.08 -6.29 17.86
C MET A 178 -16.82 -5.99 18.64
N GLU A 179 -15.87 -5.30 18.00
CA GLU A 179 -14.65 -4.79 18.59
C GLU A 179 -14.35 -3.40 18.04
N ASN A 180 -13.93 -2.50 18.91
CA ASN A 180 -13.40 -1.20 18.51
C ASN A 180 -11.89 -1.32 18.31
N VAL A 181 -11.43 -0.92 17.13
CA VAL A 181 -10.03 -0.90 16.75
C VAL A 181 -9.59 0.56 16.66
N GLU A 182 -8.48 0.89 17.33
CA GLU A 182 -7.88 2.22 17.30
C GLU A 182 -6.48 2.13 16.68
N ILE A 183 -6.25 2.89 15.62
CA ILE A 183 -5.00 2.91 14.87
C ILE A 183 -4.39 4.30 14.96
N LEU A 184 -3.25 4.41 15.64
CA LEU A 184 -2.45 5.64 15.63
C LEU A 184 -1.55 5.67 14.40
N ILE A 185 -1.71 6.71 13.59
CA ILE A 185 -0.84 7.01 12.46
C ILE A 185 0.09 8.14 12.90
N PRO A 186 1.38 7.88 13.14
CA PRO A 186 2.35 8.91 13.49
C PRO A 186 2.44 10.00 12.42
N TRP A 187 2.75 11.23 12.79
CA TRP A 187 2.91 12.34 11.84
C TRP A 187 3.91 12.02 10.73
N ARG A 188 4.99 11.31 11.05
CA ARG A 188 6.01 10.90 10.08
C ARG A 188 5.40 10.06 8.93
N GLU A 189 4.45 9.18 9.22
CA GLU A 189 3.82 8.32 8.21
C GLU A 189 2.94 9.10 7.21
N LEU A 190 2.54 10.32 7.55
CA LEU A 190 1.78 11.19 6.66
C LEU A 190 2.66 11.97 5.68
N ALA A 191 3.96 12.04 5.96
CA ALA A 191 4.92 12.81 5.16
C ALA A 191 5.18 12.16 3.80
N ALA A 192 5.56 12.99 2.83
CA ALA A 192 6.22 12.59 1.60
C ALA A 192 7.58 13.26 1.51
N TYR A 193 8.46 12.67 0.73
CA TYR A 193 9.79 13.21 0.50
C TYR A 193 9.74 14.31 -0.57
N ASP A 194 10.24 15.48 -0.23
CA ASP A 194 10.45 16.60 -1.16
C ASP A 194 11.91 16.62 -1.59
N GLU A 195 12.20 16.19 -2.80
CA GLU A 195 13.56 16.12 -3.33
C GLU A 195 14.21 17.50 -3.43
N LYS A 196 13.42 18.55 -3.73
CA LYS A 196 13.91 19.92 -3.86
C LYS A 196 14.39 20.48 -2.52
N LYS A 197 13.73 20.05 -1.44
CA LYS A 197 14.05 20.47 -0.07
C LYS A 197 14.98 19.49 0.65
N ALA A 198 15.20 18.29 0.06
CA ALA A 198 15.85 17.15 0.70
C ALA A 198 15.25 16.89 2.11
N ALA A 199 13.92 16.77 2.17
CA ALA A 199 13.19 16.71 3.44
C ALA A 199 11.89 15.94 3.36
N TRP A 200 11.49 15.31 4.47
CA TRP A 200 10.16 14.75 4.64
C TRP A 200 9.19 15.82 5.12
N VAL A 201 8.15 16.06 4.35
CA VAL A 201 7.19 17.13 4.64
C VAL A 201 5.74 16.61 4.59
N ILE A 202 4.88 17.19 5.39
CA ILE A 202 3.42 17.09 5.23
C ILE A 202 2.98 18.40 4.59
N GLU A 203 2.58 18.35 3.33
CA GLU A 203 2.13 19.54 2.61
C GLU A 203 0.84 20.10 3.22
N ALA A 204 0.65 21.40 3.11
CA ALA A 204 -0.65 22.01 3.41
C ALA A 204 -1.73 21.43 2.49
N GLY A 205 -2.97 21.38 2.98
CA GLY A 205 -4.10 20.90 2.20
C GLY A 205 -5.02 19.96 2.97
N GLU A 206 -6.01 19.44 2.27
CA GLU A 206 -6.94 18.45 2.81
C GLU A 206 -6.49 17.02 2.47
N TYR A 207 -6.64 16.14 3.43
CA TYR A 207 -6.40 14.72 3.30
C TYR A 207 -7.66 13.94 3.69
N ILE A 208 -7.99 12.91 2.93
CA ILE A 208 -9.07 11.99 3.23
C ILE A 208 -8.50 10.72 3.86
N LEU A 209 -9.01 10.37 5.02
CA LEU A 209 -8.75 9.08 5.66
C LEU A 209 -9.86 8.10 5.28
N ARG A 210 -9.45 6.91 4.85
CA ARG A 210 -10.34 5.82 4.44
C ARG A 210 -10.05 4.60 5.29
N VAL A 211 -11.08 3.87 5.65
CA VAL A 211 -10.97 2.62 6.40
C VAL A 211 -11.65 1.51 5.63
N GLY A 212 -11.05 0.34 5.65
CA GLY A 212 -11.60 -0.84 5.00
C GLY A 212 -10.77 -2.09 5.27
N ASN A 213 -10.98 -3.12 4.47
CA ASN A 213 -10.27 -4.41 4.59
C ASN A 213 -9.39 -4.75 3.37
N SER A 214 -9.34 -3.87 2.40
CA SER A 214 -8.44 -3.94 1.24
C SER A 214 -8.35 -2.56 0.57
N SER A 215 -7.40 -2.35 -0.34
CA SER A 215 -7.25 -1.07 -1.03
C SER A 215 -8.47 -0.68 -1.89
N ARG A 216 -9.31 -1.64 -2.27
CA ARG A 216 -10.50 -1.42 -3.09
C ARG A 216 -11.83 -1.46 -2.33
N GLN A 217 -11.80 -1.88 -1.06
CA GLN A 217 -12.99 -1.93 -0.20
C GLN A 217 -12.78 -1.02 1.00
N THR A 218 -12.84 0.28 0.74
CA THR A 218 -12.67 1.34 1.74
C THR A 218 -13.83 2.33 1.72
N SER A 219 -14.10 2.93 2.87
CA SER A 219 -15.00 4.06 3.01
C SER A 219 -14.28 5.25 3.65
N SER A 220 -14.65 6.47 3.27
CA SER A 220 -14.13 7.68 3.90
C SER A 220 -14.67 7.82 5.32
N VAL A 221 -13.79 8.03 6.29
CA VAL A 221 -14.14 8.16 7.70
C VAL A 221 -13.88 9.55 8.27
N GLY A 222 -13.16 10.38 7.53
CA GLY A 222 -12.91 11.75 7.93
C GLY A 222 -11.88 12.46 7.07
N LYS A 223 -11.76 13.76 7.33
CA LYS A 223 -10.79 14.63 6.71
C LYS A 223 -9.79 15.14 7.74
N LEU A 224 -8.55 15.26 7.31
CA LEU A 224 -7.48 15.93 8.03
C LEU A 224 -7.12 17.19 7.25
N CYS A 225 -7.28 18.35 7.86
CA CYS A 225 -6.81 19.62 7.30
C CYS A 225 -5.45 19.96 7.92
N VAL A 226 -4.48 20.23 7.06
CA VAL A 226 -3.14 20.73 7.40
C VAL A 226 -3.06 22.16 6.89
N GLU A 227 -3.07 23.13 7.80
CA GLU A 227 -3.16 24.56 7.45
C GLU A 227 -1.89 25.09 6.81
N ARG A 228 -0.74 24.54 7.21
CA ARG A 228 0.58 24.92 6.70
C ARG A 228 1.46 23.68 6.61
N GLU A 229 2.43 23.72 5.70
CA GLU A 229 3.42 22.67 5.57
C GLU A 229 4.13 22.41 6.91
N ILE A 230 4.33 21.14 7.22
CA ILE A 230 5.02 20.66 8.41
C ILE A 230 6.28 19.94 7.97
N LEU A 231 7.44 20.46 8.36
CA LEU A 231 8.72 19.78 8.21
C LEU A 231 8.83 18.69 9.28
N ILE A 232 8.98 17.44 8.84
CA ILE A 232 9.11 16.29 9.74
C ILE A 232 10.56 15.94 9.98
N GLU A 233 11.36 15.87 8.90
CA GLU A 233 12.77 15.48 8.98
C GLU A 233 13.53 16.09 7.80
N GLN A 234 14.68 16.67 8.07
CA GLN A 234 15.63 17.16 7.08
C GLN A 234 16.70 16.08 6.86
N CYS A 235 16.97 15.73 5.59
CA CYS A 235 17.98 14.73 5.20
C CYS A 235 19.30 15.38 4.78
#